data_9bd9fe47d6ad2d2f1e6a8b92ad67e7a2
#
_entry.id   9bd9fe47d6ad2d2f1e6a8b92ad67e7a2
#
_cell.length_a   1.000
_cell.length_b   1.000
_cell.length_c   1.000
_cell.angle_alpha   90.00
_cell.angle_beta   90.00
_cell.angle_gamma   90.00
#
_symmetry.space_group_name_H-M   'P 1'
#
loop_
_entity.id
_entity.type
_entity.pdbx_description
1 polymer ?
#
loop_
_entity_poly.entity_id
_entity_poly.type
_entity_poly.pdbx_seq_one_letter_code
_entity_poly.pdbx_strand_id
1 'polypeptide(L)'
;MKVIVKKKENVTPVVISTEFIKLQDAMKYANIVYSGGEAKQLILDGEVTVNGEVCTMRGKKLYPGDRFSFDGDDYLICIHEPQ
;
A
#
# COMPACT_ATOMS: atom_id res chain seq x y z
N MET A 1 31.79 -4.81 17.68
CA MET A 1 30.66 -4.33 17.87
C MET A 1 29.87 -4.46 16.73
N LYS A 2 28.79 -4.55 16.85
CA LYS A 2 28.05 -4.73 15.89
C LYS A 2 27.14 -3.68 15.71
N VAL A 3 26.92 -3.33 14.70
CA VAL A 3 26.08 -2.31 14.44
C VAL A 3 24.78 -2.82 14.10
N ILE A 4 23.84 -2.33 14.72
CA ILE A 4 22.59 -2.72 14.43
C ILE A 4 22.07 -1.78 13.55
N VAL A 5 21.77 -2.13 12.43
CA VAL A 5 21.18 -1.28 11.55
C VAL A 5 19.76 -1.40 11.73
N LYS A 6 19.20 -0.48 12.38
CA LYS A 6 17.89 -0.49 12.58
C LYS A 6 17.29 -0.15 11.33
N LYS A 7 16.78 -1.03 10.64
CA LYS A 7 16.15 -0.81 9.46
C LYS A 7 15.02 0.05 9.66
N LYS A 8 15.01 1.17 9.18
CA LYS A 8 13.95 2.03 9.32
C LYS A 8 12.91 1.47 8.52
N GLU A 9 11.78 1.26 9.01
CA GLU A 9 10.71 0.79 8.26
C GLU A 9 10.32 1.81 7.27
N ASN A 10 10.29 1.49 6.02
CA ASN A 10 9.88 2.42 5.02
C ASN A 10 8.41 2.25 4.81
N VAL A 11 7.64 2.70 5.75
CA VAL A 11 6.20 2.58 5.65
C VAL A 11 5.63 3.96 5.39
N THR A 12 4.93 4.11 4.29
CA THR A 12 4.33 5.38 3.94
C THR A 12 2.86 5.33 4.32
N PRO A 13 2.38 6.27 5.10
CA PRO A 13 0.98 6.27 5.48
C PRO A 13 0.11 6.73 4.32
N VAL A 14 -1.02 6.06 4.13
CA VAL A 14 -2.02 6.47 3.18
C VAL A 14 -3.22 6.84 4.02
N VAL A 15 -3.42 8.13 4.21
CA VAL A 15 -4.43 8.62 5.12
C VAL A 15 -5.76 8.77 4.39
N ILE A 16 -6.79 8.14 4.92
CA ILE A 16 -8.10 8.19 4.29
C ILE A 16 -9.11 8.73 5.28
N SER A 17 -10.19 9.28 4.76
CA SER A 17 -11.26 9.79 5.61
C SER A 17 -12.52 8.98 5.42
N THR A 18 -12.44 7.87 4.70
CA THR A 18 -13.58 7.01 4.45
C THR A 18 -13.38 5.72 5.21
N GLU A 19 -14.38 4.87 5.19
CA GLU A 19 -14.30 3.61 5.92
C GLU A 19 -13.24 2.70 5.34
N PHE A 20 -13.07 2.71 4.05
CA PHE A 20 -12.07 1.90 3.37
C PHE A 20 -11.66 2.57 2.08
N ILE A 21 -10.63 2.04 1.44
CA ILE A 21 -10.22 2.51 0.13
C ILE A 21 -9.91 1.27 -0.69
N LYS A 22 -10.23 1.29 -1.97
CA LYS A 22 -9.93 0.14 -2.82
C LYS A 22 -8.44 0.17 -3.17
N LEU A 23 -7.87 -1.01 -3.35
CA LEU A 23 -6.44 -1.13 -3.61
C LEU A 23 -5.99 -0.25 -4.77
N GLN A 24 -6.71 -0.28 -5.89
CA GLN A 24 -6.32 0.52 -7.04
C GLN A 24 -6.31 2.01 -6.71
N ASP A 25 -7.23 2.45 -5.88
CA ASP A 25 -7.31 3.86 -5.51
C ASP A 25 -6.21 4.22 -4.53
N ALA A 26 -5.86 3.29 -3.65
CA ALA A 26 -4.78 3.53 -2.71
C ALA A 26 -3.46 3.69 -3.45
N MET A 27 -3.26 2.95 -4.53
CA MET A 27 -2.05 3.08 -5.32
C MET A 27 -1.97 4.44 -6.01
N LYS A 28 -3.12 4.98 -6.44
CA LYS A 28 -3.13 6.31 -7.02
C LYS A 28 -2.86 7.35 -5.93
N TYR A 29 -3.47 7.14 -4.78
CA TYR A 29 -3.30 8.07 -3.68
C TYR A 29 -1.85 8.13 -3.22
N ALA A 30 -1.14 7.01 -3.30
CA ALA A 30 0.25 6.93 -2.89
C ALA A 30 1.20 7.35 -4.01
N ASN A 31 0.64 7.82 -5.14
CA ASN A 31 1.45 8.25 -6.28
C ASN A 31 2.30 7.16 -6.89
N ILE A 32 1.88 5.91 -6.74
CA ILE A 32 2.57 4.81 -7.37
C ILE A 32 2.20 4.77 -8.85
N VAL A 33 0.94 5.09 -9.14
CA VAL A 33 0.44 5.09 -10.50
C VAL A 33 -0.36 6.37 -10.72
N TYR A 34 -0.60 6.70 -11.97
CA TYR A 34 -1.38 7.88 -12.30
C TYR A 34 -2.81 7.55 -12.70
N SER A 35 -3.09 6.31 -13.02
CA SER A 35 -4.42 5.96 -13.48
C SER A 35 -4.83 4.60 -12.97
N GLY A 36 -6.12 4.34 -13.05
CA GLY A 36 -6.65 3.03 -12.66
C GLY A 36 -6.16 1.93 -13.59
N GLY A 37 -5.90 2.27 -14.85
CA GLY A 37 -5.40 1.30 -15.81
C GLY A 37 -4.01 0.80 -15.44
N GLU A 38 -3.16 1.72 -14.98
CA GLU A 38 -1.83 1.32 -14.54
C GLU A 38 -1.92 0.45 -13.30
N ALA A 39 -2.78 0.85 -12.36
CA ALA A 39 -2.95 0.09 -11.14
C ALA A 39 -3.45 -1.31 -11.47
N LYS A 40 -4.41 -1.40 -12.39
CA LYS A 40 -4.97 -2.69 -12.75
C LYS A 40 -3.89 -3.61 -13.29
N GLN A 41 -3.03 -3.07 -14.15
CA GLN A 41 -1.99 -3.90 -14.77
C GLN A 41 -1.02 -4.42 -13.72
N LEU A 42 -0.56 -3.57 -12.82
CA LEU A 42 0.39 -3.99 -11.80
C LEU A 42 -0.24 -5.02 -10.87
N ILE A 43 -1.49 -4.81 -10.52
CA ILE A 43 -2.18 -5.73 -9.62
C ILE A 43 -2.38 -7.09 -10.29
N LEU A 44 -2.80 -7.09 -11.54
CA LEU A 44 -3.00 -8.34 -12.25
C LEU A 44 -1.70 -9.08 -12.49
N ASP A 45 -0.60 -8.35 -12.60
CA ASP A 45 0.70 -8.97 -12.81
C ASP A 45 1.30 -9.54 -11.53
N GLY A 46 0.61 -9.37 -10.40
CA GLY A 46 1.10 -9.94 -9.15
C GLY A 46 2.18 -9.12 -8.49
N GLU A 47 2.30 -7.84 -8.86
CA GLU A 47 3.35 -7.00 -8.33
C GLU A 47 3.03 -6.40 -6.97
N VAL A 48 1.81 -6.55 -6.51
CA VAL A 48 1.34 -5.91 -5.30
C VAL A 48 0.93 -6.94 -4.27
N THR A 49 1.33 -6.74 -3.02
CA THR A 49 0.89 -7.63 -1.95
C THR A 49 0.03 -6.83 -0.99
N VAL A 50 -0.89 -7.53 -0.32
CA VAL A 50 -1.72 -6.94 0.71
C VAL A 50 -1.53 -7.80 1.95
N ASN A 51 -1.09 -7.19 3.02
CA ASN A 51 -0.83 -7.89 4.27
C ASN A 51 0.06 -9.12 4.05
N GLY A 52 1.03 -8.97 3.14
CA GLY A 52 2.03 -10.00 2.91
C GLY A 52 1.69 -11.03 1.84
N GLU A 53 0.51 -10.93 1.24
CA GLU A 53 0.11 -11.89 0.22
C GLU A 53 -0.19 -11.22 -1.10
N VAL A 54 0.21 -11.83 -2.19
CA VAL A 54 -0.06 -11.27 -3.50
C VAL A 54 -1.55 -11.11 -3.69
N CYS A 55 -1.96 -9.94 -4.12
CA CYS A 55 -3.36 -9.65 -4.33
C CYS A 55 -3.57 -9.23 -5.78
N THR A 56 -4.44 -9.94 -6.48
CA THR A 56 -4.72 -9.62 -7.87
C THR A 56 -6.10 -8.99 -8.04
N MET A 57 -6.73 -8.60 -6.92
CA MET A 57 -8.03 -7.99 -6.98
C MET A 57 -7.91 -6.50 -6.83
N ARG A 58 -8.08 -5.76 -7.92
CA ARG A 58 -7.91 -4.32 -7.87
C ARG A 58 -8.96 -3.63 -7.01
N GLY A 59 -10.09 -4.28 -6.84
CA GLY A 59 -11.15 -3.72 -6.01
C GLY A 59 -11.10 -4.16 -4.56
N LYS A 60 -10.00 -4.77 -4.13
CA LYS A 60 -9.86 -5.21 -2.75
C LYS A 60 -10.03 -4.03 -1.81
N LYS A 61 -10.91 -4.15 -0.84
CA LYS A 61 -11.13 -3.08 0.12
C LYS A 61 -10.05 -3.13 1.18
N LEU A 62 -9.40 -2.00 1.40
CA LEU A 62 -8.37 -1.89 2.43
C LEU A 62 -8.91 -0.98 3.51
N TYR A 63 -8.78 -1.43 4.75
CA TYR A 63 -9.28 -0.71 5.91
C TYR A 63 -8.10 -0.16 6.72
N PRO A 64 -8.33 0.81 7.60
CA PRO A 64 -7.23 1.30 8.43
C PRO A 64 -6.57 0.14 9.14
N GLY A 65 -5.26 0.09 9.09
CA GLY A 65 -4.49 -1.00 9.65
C GLY A 65 -4.03 -2.00 8.61
N ASP A 66 -4.63 -1.99 7.41
CA ASP A 66 -4.17 -2.86 6.35
C ASP A 66 -2.94 -2.26 5.69
N ARG A 67 -2.08 -3.13 5.16
CA ARG A 67 -0.89 -2.69 4.47
C ARG A 67 -0.87 -3.25 3.08
N PHE A 68 -0.30 -2.51 2.16
CA PHE A 68 0.01 -3.09 0.86
C PHE A 68 1.43 -2.70 0.51
N SER A 69 2.06 -3.48 -0.35
CA SER A 69 3.46 -3.27 -0.70
C SER A 69 3.64 -3.35 -2.20
N PHE A 70 4.55 -2.55 -2.69
CA PHE A 70 4.89 -2.55 -4.09
C PHE A 70 6.35 -2.13 -4.21
N ASP A 71 7.10 -2.91 -4.99
CA ASP A 71 8.50 -2.57 -5.30
C ASP A 71 9.35 -2.30 -4.06
N GLY A 72 9.15 -3.08 -3.03
CA GLY A 72 9.97 -2.98 -1.83
C GLY A 72 9.51 -1.96 -0.81
N ASP A 73 8.48 -1.19 -1.13
CA ASP A 73 7.97 -0.19 -0.20
C ASP A 73 6.65 -0.64 0.37
N ASP A 74 6.43 -0.32 1.63
CA ASP A 74 5.19 -0.66 2.31
C ASP A 74 4.34 0.57 2.51
N TYR A 75 3.04 0.39 2.43
CA TYR A 75 2.08 1.48 2.60
C TYR A 75 1.04 1.04 3.61
N LEU A 76 0.75 1.90 4.58
CA LEU A 76 -0.18 1.58 5.65
C LEU A 76 -1.41 2.47 5.55
N ILE A 77 -2.57 1.86 5.55
CA ILE A 77 -3.82 2.63 5.49
C ILE A 77 -4.10 3.14 6.90
N CYS A 78 -4.33 4.43 7.02
CA CYS A 78 -4.57 5.07 8.30
C CYS A 78 -5.69 6.09 8.21
N ILE A 79 -6.26 6.40 9.37
CA ILE A 79 -7.26 7.45 9.43
C ILE A 79 -6.59 8.78 9.73
N HIS A 80 -5.55 8.75 10.54
CA HIS A 80 -4.80 9.95 10.88
C HIS A 80 -3.35 9.73 10.60
N GLU A 81 -2.65 10.79 10.32
CA GLU A 81 -1.22 10.66 10.12
C GLU A 81 -0.56 10.25 11.42
N PRO A 82 0.43 9.37 11.36
CA PRO A 82 1.14 8.93 12.55
C PRO A 82 1.87 10.10 13.20
N GLN A 83 1.93 10.09 14.50
CA GLN A 83 2.59 11.14 15.23
C GLN A 83 4.05 10.82 15.42
#